data_8cb43a8059ff90883280947c0feba568
#
_entry.id   8cb43a8059ff90883280947c0feba568
#
_cell.length_a   1.000
_cell.length_b   1.000
_cell.length_c   1.000
_cell.angle_alpha   90.00
_cell.angle_beta   90.00
_cell.angle_gamma   90.00
#
_symmetry.space_group_name_H-M   'P 1'
#
loop_
_entity.id
_entity.type
_entity.pdbx_description
1 polymer ?
#
loop_
_entity_poly.entity_id
_entity_poly.type
_entity_poly.pdbx_seq_one_letter_code
_entity_poly.pdbx_strand_id
1 'polypeptide(L)'
;MVIDFDKDTIEFQDYNLFTMRGGSSTILDTVTIPVFNEAGEPTLLEKVDTGSFTRYSDTLVFPLSDYGIDLIWQDGLYLIPLQTLSDIFMPNTTMGCFFFNGQSVILAQNVTLCSDIYYAAPTGERSDALTEYGYKELCLMLDYFYGLKDTHEIDSFAQFFHDIGFEGVLKGPEVKQADGAIYRLITDFLSDGHSSWHAFSYLTGSFEYAANDSTLNTIFTHLYRQKNAREKFYPNGIPGYEEVGNTAYITFDNYVMALQPNDYYEMAPEDYPEGDTIGLIIKAHAQITRENSPIENVVLDMSANIGGDDNVSAFVVPWFLGEATPGMVDNMTGARCISTYRADVNLDRVFDEKDTITDKNLFCLTSPASFSNGNYVPCAFKASGMVTLLGRTTGGGACNVLPASTAWGTSFQISSNNCKSFFKNGAFYDIDRGAEPDFVLPRPEQYYDRAALTDYINSICWI
;
A
#
# COMPACT_ATOMS: atom_id res chain seq x y z
N MET A 1 28.06 0.60 0.50
CA MET A 1 27.83 -0.83 0.28
C MET A 1 29.17 -1.55 0.15
N VAL A 2 29.29 -2.73 0.74
CA VAL A 2 30.45 -3.62 0.60
C VAL A 2 29.94 -5.02 0.25
N ILE A 3 30.55 -5.66 -0.74
CA ILE A 3 30.29 -7.06 -1.11
C ILE A 3 31.56 -7.84 -0.79
N ASP A 4 31.47 -8.78 0.14
CA ASP A 4 32.59 -9.60 0.60
C ASP A 4 32.42 -11.02 0.03
N PHE A 5 33.25 -11.36 -0.95
CA PHE A 5 33.25 -12.65 -1.65
C PHE A 5 33.93 -13.77 -0.86
N ASP A 6 34.67 -13.44 0.20
CA ASP A 6 35.30 -14.45 1.07
C ASP A 6 34.35 -14.89 2.19
N LYS A 7 33.36 -14.02 2.53
CA LYS A 7 32.37 -14.26 3.59
C LYS A 7 30.96 -14.49 3.07
N ASP A 8 30.75 -14.34 1.79
CA ASP A 8 29.42 -14.36 1.18
C ASP A 8 28.43 -13.41 1.88
N THR A 9 28.83 -12.12 1.97
CA THR A 9 27.99 -11.10 2.60
C THR A 9 27.83 -9.86 1.72
N ILE A 10 26.66 -9.23 1.82
CA ILE A 10 26.39 -7.91 1.23
C ILE A 10 26.00 -6.96 2.37
N GLU A 11 26.82 -5.93 2.60
CA GLU A 11 26.62 -4.95 3.66
C GLU A 11 26.24 -3.58 3.11
N PHE A 12 25.22 -2.97 3.70
CA PHE A 12 24.81 -1.58 3.46
C PHE A 12 24.97 -0.79 4.74
N GLN A 13 25.67 0.34 4.69
CA GLN A 13 25.71 1.29 5.80
C GLN A 13 24.33 1.92 6.05
N ASP A 14 23.58 2.17 4.97
CA ASP A 14 22.21 2.64 4.98
C ASP A 14 21.50 2.10 3.73
N TYR A 15 20.68 1.08 3.92
CA TYR A 15 19.94 0.43 2.84
C TYR A 15 18.85 1.33 2.28
N ASN A 16 18.15 2.06 3.15
CA ASN A 16 17.06 2.95 2.74
C ASN A 16 17.57 4.14 1.91
N LEU A 17 18.74 4.69 2.27
CA LEU A 17 19.39 5.71 1.45
C LEU A 17 19.82 5.16 0.07
N PHE A 18 20.28 3.91 0.03
CA PHE A 18 20.62 3.25 -1.22
C PHE A 18 19.41 3.04 -2.13
N THR A 19 18.25 2.67 -1.57
CA THR A 19 17.02 2.41 -2.31
C THR A 19 16.13 3.64 -2.50
N MET A 20 16.56 4.82 -2.02
CA MET A 20 15.77 6.06 -2.09
C MET A 20 15.41 6.42 -3.52
N ARG A 21 14.12 6.62 -3.76
CA ARG A 21 13.62 7.01 -5.08
C ARG A 21 13.81 8.50 -5.33
N GLY A 22 14.02 8.85 -6.58
CA GLY A 22 14.05 10.24 -7.00
C GLY A 22 12.73 10.95 -6.74
N GLY A 23 12.79 12.19 -6.27
CA GLY A 23 11.61 13.00 -5.94
C GLY A 23 11.14 12.92 -4.49
N SER A 24 11.54 11.91 -3.72
CA SER A 24 11.24 11.84 -2.29
C SER A 24 12.01 12.89 -1.51
N SER A 25 11.35 13.52 -0.53
CA SER A 25 11.97 14.53 0.35
C SER A 25 12.79 13.91 1.48
N THR A 26 12.49 12.66 1.83
CA THR A 26 13.23 11.82 2.79
C THR A 26 13.28 10.37 2.29
N ILE A 27 14.11 9.54 2.91
CA ILE A 27 14.32 8.15 2.46
C ILE A 27 13.06 7.28 2.44
N LEU A 28 12.08 7.54 3.31
CA LEU A 28 10.85 6.78 3.43
C LEU A 28 9.59 7.62 3.23
N ASP A 29 9.71 8.87 2.78
CA ASP A 29 8.55 9.71 2.53
C ASP A 29 7.91 9.31 1.18
N THR A 30 6.69 8.83 1.24
CA THR A 30 5.93 8.42 0.05
C THR A 30 5.15 9.58 -0.59
N VAL A 31 5.10 10.74 0.09
CA VAL A 31 4.53 11.96 -0.44
C VAL A 31 5.53 12.63 -1.37
N THR A 32 5.18 12.73 -2.65
CA THR A 32 6.08 13.20 -3.72
C THR A 32 5.63 14.52 -4.35
N ILE A 33 4.49 15.08 -3.92
CA ILE A 33 4.07 16.42 -4.34
C ILE A 33 5.15 17.41 -3.94
N PRO A 34 5.72 18.17 -4.90
CA PRO A 34 6.67 19.22 -4.57
C PRO A 34 5.97 20.34 -3.78
N VAL A 35 6.57 20.78 -2.68
CA VAL A 35 6.02 21.86 -1.84
C VAL A 35 6.04 23.22 -2.51
N PHE A 36 6.88 23.42 -3.54
CA PHE A 36 6.96 24.63 -4.37
C PHE A 36 6.98 24.25 -5.85
N ASN A 37 6.32 25.08 -6.67
CA ASN A 37 6.40 24.99 -8.11
C ASN A 37 7.72 25.62 -8.65
N GLU A 38 7.93 25.60 -9.97
CA GLU A 38 9.12 26.18 -10.61
C GLU A 38 9.26 27.69 -10.40
N ALA A 39 8.17 28.41 -10.15
CA ALA A 39 8.14 29.84 -9.83
C ALA A 39 8.44 30.13 -8.36
N GLY A 40 8.60 29.09 -7.51
CA GLY A 40 8.82 29.23 -6.08
C GLY A 40 7.54 29.53 -5.27
N GLU A 41 6.37 29.30 -5.87
CA GLU A 41 5.09 29.43 -5.17
C GLU A 41 4.69 28.13 -4.51
N PRO A 42 4.03 28.16 -3.31
CA PRO A 42 3.51 26.96 -2.68
C PRO A 42 2.54 26.18 -3.58
N THR A 43 2.55 24.86 -3.44
CA THR A 43 1.63 23.97 -4.14
C THR A 43 0.54 23.44 -3.19
N LEU A 44 -0.04 22.28 -3.49
CA LEU A 44 -1.15 21.70 -2.73
C LEU A 44 -0.81 21.32 -1.28
N LEU A 45 0.47 21.09 -0.96
CA LEU A 45 0.91 20.65 0.36
C LEU A 45 2.06 21.55 0.87
N GLU A 46 1.95 21.94 2.13
CA GLU A 46 3.05 22.50 2.90
C GLU A 46 3.63 21.41 3.80
N LYS A 47 4.95 21.26 3.78
CA LYS A 47 5.65 20.41 4.75
C LYS A 47 6.01 21.23 5.98
N VAL A 48 5.52 20.79 7.15
CA VAL A 48 5.73 21.48 8.42
C VAL A 48 6.93 20.84 9.12
N ASP A 49 7.93 21.63 9.51
CA ASP A 49 9.13 21.13 10.20
C ASP A 49 8.83 20.61 11.62
N THR A 50 7.83 21.18 12.27
CA THR A 50 7.44 20.78 13.63
C THR A 50 6.80 19.38 13.62
N GLY A 51 7.42 18.44 14.34
CA GLY A 51 6.93 17.05 14.43
C GLY A 51 7.48 16.12 13.35
N SER A 52 8.10 16.63 12.30
CA SER A 52 8.78 15.79 11.30
C SER A 52 10.12 15.29 11.82
N PHE A 53 10.41 14.00 11.60
CA PHE A 53 11.73 13.44 11.87
C PHE A 53 12.06 12.27 10.94
N THR A 54 13.35 12.02 10.78
CA THR A 54 13.88 10.84 10.10
C THR A 54 14.89 10.15 11.00
N ARG A 55 14.72 8.84 11.21
CA ARG A 55 15.74 7.96 11.76
C ARG A 55 16.27 7.12 10.62
N TYR A 56 17.56 7.25 10.35
CA TYR A 56 18.25 6.46 9.35
C TYR A 56 18.40 5.00 9.79
N SER A 57 18.64 4.11 8.83
CA SER A 57 18.86 2.70 9.12
C SER A 57 20.18 2.48 9.88
N ASP A 58 20.19 1.42 10.67
CA ASP A 58 21.43 0.82 11.12
C ASP A 58 22.12 0.08 9.93
N THR A 59 23.40 -0.27 10.09
CA THR A 59 24.09 -1.10 9.10
C THR A 59 23.36 -2.43 8.91
N LEU A 60 22.97 -2.73 7.67
CA LEU A 60 22.30 -3.96 7.30
C LEU A 60 23.29 -4.90 6.60
N VAL A 61 23.37 -6.14 7.08
CA VAL A 61 24.15 -7.20 6.46
C VAL A 61 23.21 -8.31 5.98
N PHE A 62 23.31 -8.67 4.72
CA PHE A 62 22.72 -9.91 4.17
C PHE A 62 23.76 -11.01 4.27
N PRO A 63 23.66 -11.95 5.24
CA PRO A 63 24.61 -13.03 5.43
C PRO A 63 24.24 -14.20 4.51
N LEU A 64 24.63 -14.11 3.23
CA LEU A 64 24.26 -15.10 2.21
C LEU A 64 24.79 -16.50 2.58
N SER A 65 25.95 -16.57 3.25
CA SER A 65 26.52 -17.82 3.79
C SER A 65 25.56 -18.56 4.73
N ASP A 66 24.78 -17.83 5.55
CA ASP A 66 23.83 -18.46 6.50
C ASP A 66 22.69 -19.16 5.77
N TYR A 67 22.39 -18.72 4.55
CA TYR A 67 21.44 -19.37 3.65
C TYR A 67 22.11 -20.35 2.68
N GLY A 68 23.47 -20.48 2.74
CA GLY A 68 24.23 -21.32 1.82
C GLY A 68 24.17 -20.83 0.38
N ILE A 69 24.19 -19.52 0.19
CA ILE A 69 24.24 -18.83 -1.10
C ILE A 69 25.65 -18.28 -1.28
N ASP A 70 26.36 -18.77 -2.29
CA ASP A 70 27.75 -18.40 -2.54
C ASP A 70 27.86 -17.21 -3.50
N LEU A 71 28.78 -16.29 -3.19
CA LEU A 71 29.31 -15.29 -4.11
C LEU A 71 30.60 -15.84 -4.73
N ILE A 72 30.70 -15.84 -6.05
CA ILE A 72 31.78 -16.55 -6.74
C ILE A 72 32.74 -15.56 -7.39
N TRP A 73 34.02 -15.66 -7.09
CA TRP A 73 35.08 -15.06 -7.88
C TRP A 73 35.76 -16.13 -8.73
N GLN A 74 35.67 -16.00 -10.03
CA GLN A 74 36.24 -16.96 -10.97
C GLN A 74 36.72 -16.26 -12.24
N ASP A 75 37.94 -16.57 -12.68
CA ASP A 75 38.56 -16.07 -13.93
C ASP A 75 38.54 -14.53 -14.06
N GLY A 76 38.68 -13.82 -12.93
CA GLY A 76 38.63 -12.36 -12.88
C GLY A 76 37.23 -11.75 -12.90
N LEU A 77 36.21 -12.57 -12.80
CA LEU A 77 34.79 -12.15 -12.74
C LEU A 77 34.26 -12.33 -11.33
N TYR A 78 33.46 -11.37 -10.90
CA TYR A 78 32.68 -11.41 -9.67
C TYR A 78 31.23 -11.77 -10.03
N LEU A 79 30.76 -12.91 -9.55
CA LEU A 79 29.46 -13.46 -9.90
C LEU A 79 28.54 -13.45 -8.66
N ILE A 80 27.36 -12.90 -8.84
CA ILE A 80 26.27 -12.89 -7.87
C ILE A 80 25.08 -13.63 -8.50
N PRO A 81 24.40 -14.54 -7.79
CA PRO A 81 23.21 -15.19 -8.32
C PRO A 81 22.16 -14.16 -8.75
N LEU A 82 21.57 -14.33 -9.92
CA LEU A 82 20.69 -13.34 -10.53
C LEU A 82 19.48 -13.00 -9.64
N GLN A 83 18.85 -14.00 -9.03
CA GLN A 83 17.67 -13.77 -8.18
C GLN A 83 18.05 -13.02 -6.91
N THR A 84 19.16 -13.40 -6.26
CA THR A 84 19.68 -12.68 -5.08
C THR A 84 20.01 -11.21 -5.41
N LEU A 85 20.61 -10.98 -6.58
CA LEU A 85 20.82 -9.61 -7.08
C LEU A 85 19.48 -8.89 -7.31
N SER A 86 18.50 -9.57 -7.91
CA SER A 86 17.17 -9.01 -8.09
C SER A 86 16.58 -8.56 -6.76
N ASP A 87 16.45 -9.48 -5.82
CA ASP A 87 15.65 -9.25 -4.61
C ASP A 87 16.27 -8.23 -3.66
N ILE A 88 17.59 -8.20 -3.55
CA ILE A 88 18.28 -7.20 -2.72
C ILE A 88 18.29 -5.81 -3.34
N PHE A 89 18.35 -5.68 -4.68
CA PHE A 89 18.63 -4.39 -5.31
C PHE A 89 17.43 -3.79 -6.07
N MET A 90 16.54 -4.60 -6.64
CA MET A 90 15.59 -4.09 -7.63
C MET A 90 14.24 -3.64 -7.07
N PRO A 91 13.51 -4.41 -6.25
CA PRO A 91 12.12 -4.08 -5.91
C PRO A 91 11.95 -2.74 -5.22
N ASN A 92 12.79 -2.45 -4.23
CA ASN A 92 12.76 -1.19 -3.48
C ASN A 92 13.26 0.02 -4.28
N THR A 93 14.10 -0.19 -5.32
CA THR A 93 14.62 0.90 -6.17
C THR A 93 13.74 1.19 -7.37
N THR A 94 13.16 0.16 -7.99
CA THR A 94 12.50 0.28 -9.30
C THR A 94 11.02 -0.07 -9.28
N MET A 95 10.48 -0.63 -8.19
CA MET A 95 9.15 -1.25 -8.12
C MET A 95 8.99 -2.42 -9.11
N GLY A 96 10.08 -3.09 -9.46
CA GLY A 96 10.11 -4.26 -10.31
C GLY A 96 11.14 -5.27 -9.84
N CYS A 97 11.07 -6.50 -10.32
CA CYS A 97 12.07 -7.53 -10.07
C CYS A 97 12.54 -8.14 -11.39
N PHE A 98 13.65 -8.87 -11.35
CA PHE A 98 14.09 -9.61 -12.52
C PHE A 98 13.35 -10.95 -12.62
N PHE A 99 12.89 -11.23 -13.82
CA PHE A 99 12.39 -12.54 -14.22
C PHE A 99 13.34 -13.11 -15.26
N PHE A 100 13.80 -14.33 -15.03
CA PHE A 100 14.64 -15.05 -15.96
C PHE A 100 13.90 -16.26 -16.50
N ASN A 101 13.81 -16.41 -17.82
CA ASN A 101 13.09 -17.50 -18.49
C ASN A 101 14.03 -18.51 -19.18
N GLY A 102 15.29 -18.59 -18.78
CA GLY A 102 16.30 -19.44 -19.43
C GLY A 102 16.97 -18.81 -20.65
N GLN A 103 16.44 -17.71 -21.21
CA GLN A 103 16.95 -17.03 -22.40
C GLN A 103 17.11 -15.51 -22.21
N SER A 104 16.20 -14.88 -21.48
CA SER A 104 16.14 -13.43 -21.32
C SER A 104 15.94 -13.06 -19.86
N VAL A 105 16.57 -11.96 -19.44
CA VAL A 105 16.28 -11.27 -18.18
C VAL A 105 15.29 -10.15 -18.47
N ILE A 106 14.18 -10.14 -17.76
CA ILE A 106 13.07 -9.20 -17.91
C ILE A 106 12.93 -8.43 -16.61
N LEU A 107 12.95 -7.10 -16.65
CA LEU A 107 12.61 -6.25 -15.50
C LEU A 107 11.13 -5.84 -15.62
N ALA A 108 10.30 -6.26 -14.66
CA ALA A 108 8.89 -5.92 -14.64
C ALA A 108 8.34 -5.97 -13.21
N GLN A 109 7.16 -5.38 -12.97
CA GLN A 109 6.42 -5.54 -11.72
C GLN A 109 5.82 -6.96 -11.60
N ASN A 110 5.35 -7.51 -12.71
CA ASN A 110 4.94 -8.89 -12.83
C ASN A 110 5.02 -9.37 -14.29
N VAL A 111 5.08 -10.68 -14.50
CA VAL A 111 5.23 -11.27 -15.83
C VAL A 111 3.97 -11.21 -16.71
N THR A 112 2.82 -10.87 -16.15
CA THR A 112 1.57 -10.77 -16.93
C THR A 112 1.64 -9.65 -17.96
N LEU A 113 2.47 -8.61 -17.70
CA LEU A 113 2.71 -7.49 -18.61
C LEU A 113 3.58 -7.85 -19.81
N CYS A 114 4.28 -9.00 -19.78
CA CYS A 114 5.21 -9.46 -20.81
C CYS A 114 5.13 -10.97 -21.05
N SER A 115 3.95 -11.56 -20.87
CA SER A 115 3.69 -13.00 -20.90
C SER A 115 4.18 -13.67 -22.19
N ASP A 116 4.04 -13.03 -23.35
CA ASP A 116 4.47 -13.56 -24.65
C ASP A 116 6.00 -13.79 -24.70
N ILE A 117 6.78 -12.89 -24.10
CA ILE A 117 8.23 -13.04 -23.99
C ILE A 117 8.58 -14.07 -22.93
N TYR A 118 7.92 -14.00 -21.79
CA TYR A 118 8.23 -14.83 -20.64
C TYR A 118 7.99 -16.32 -20.89
N TYR A 119 6.88 -16.68 -21.53
CA TYR A 119 6.52 -18.06 -21.86
C TYR A 119 7.02 -18.54 -23.22
N ALA A 120 7.83 -17.74 -23.94
CA ALA A 120 8.47 -18.18 -25.19
C ALA A 120 9.62 -19.18 -24.98
N ALA A 121 10.09 -19.33 -23.73
CA ALA A 121 11.19 -20.23 -23.39
C ALA A 121 10.74 -21.71 -23.33
N PRO A 122 11.69 -22.67 -23.43
CA PRO A 122 11.39 -24.08 -23.25
C PRO A 122 10.81 -24.38 -21.86
N THR A 123 9.83 -25.26 -21.83
CA THR A 123 9.31 -25.87 -20.60
C THR A 123 10.24 -26.97 -20.08
N GLY A 124 10.19 -27.27 -18.79
CA GLY A 124 11.02 -28.32 -18.21
C GLY A 124 10.85 -28.47 -16.71
N GLU A 125 11.68 -29.30 -16.15
CA GLU A 125 11.81 -29.48 -14.69
C GLU A 125 12.91 -28.58 -14.14
N ARG A 126 12.91 -28.33 -12.84
CA ARG A 126 13.98 -27.65 -12.14
C ARG A 126 15.18 -28.61 -11.99
N SER A 127 16.39 -28.13 -12.30
CA SER A 127 17.61 -28.89 -11.98
C SER A 127 17.83 -28.94 -10.46
N ASP A 128 18.58 -29.92 -9.98
CA ASP A 128 18.93 -30.04 -8.56
C ASP A 128 19.57 -28.75 -8.04
N ALA A 129 20.47 -28.13 -8.80
CA ALA A 129 21.08 -26.86 -8.42
C ALA A 129 20.07 -25.71 -8.33
N LEU A 130 19.09 -25.63 -9.23
CA LEU A 130 18.04 -24.62 -9.20
C LEU A 130 17.06 -24.85 -8.04
N THR A 131 16.74 -26.10 -7.71
CA THR A 131 15.86 -26.41 -6.57
C THR A 131 16.52 -26.06 -5.25
N GLU A 132 17.80 -26.41 -5.07
CA GLU A 132 18.54 -26.10 -3.86
C GLU A 132 18.73 -24.60 -3.67
N TYR A 133 19.26 -23.93 -4.66
CA TYR A 133 19.44 -22.47 -4.63
C TYR A 133 18.11 -21.74 -4.46
N GLY A 134 17.10 -22.09 -5.26
CA GLY A 134 15.82 -21.40 -5.26
C GLY A 134 15.08 -21.47 -3.93
N TYR A 135 15.18 -22.59 -3.20
CA TYR A 135 14.63 -22.71 -1.86
C TYR A 135 15.34 -21.79 -0.86
N LYS A 136 16.69 -21.79 -0.89
CA LYS A 136 17.53 -20.97 -0.01
C LYS A 136 17.27 -19.48 -0.23
N GLU A 137 17.21 -19.10 -1.50
CA GLU A 137 16.99 -17.73 -1.93
C GLU A 137 15.58 -17.24 -1.54
N LEU A 138 14.54 -18.08 -1.74
CA LEU A 138 13.18 -17.78 -1.30
C LEU A 138 13.10 -17.54 0.21
N CYS A 139 13.81 -18.35 1.02
CA CYS A 139 13.89 -18.13 2.45
C CYS A 139 14.56 -16.80 2.79
N LEU A 140 15.71 -16.47 2.16
CA LEU A 140 16.39 -15.19 2.34
C LEU A 140 15.45 -14.02 2.01
N MET A 141 14.84 -14.04 0.83
CA MET A 141 13.96 -12.97 0.37
C MET A 141 12.79 -12.75 1.33
N LEU A 142 12.09 -13.80 1.74
CA LEU A 142 10.94 -13.67 2.65
C LEU A 142 11.36 -13.30 4.07
N ASP A 143 12.50 -13.78 4.56
CA ASP A 143 13.00 -13.44 5.90
C ASP A 143 13.34 -11.96 6.05
N TYR A 144 13.84 -11.32 4.99
CA TYR A 144 14.22 -9.90 5.01
C TYR A 144 13.12 -8.97 4.52
N PHE A 145 12.35 -9.34 3.52
CA PHE A 145 11.47 -8.41 2.82
C PHE A 145 9.98 -8.58 3.11
N TYR A 146 9.55 -9.69 3.74
CA TYR A 146 8.16 -9.83 4.15
C TYR A 146 7.90 -9.04 5.43
N GLY A 147 7.11 -7.98 5.34
CA GLY A 147 6.93 -6.97 6.40
C GLY A 147 6.04 -7.40 7.56
N LEU A 148 5.25 -8.46 7.41
CA LEU A 148 4.28 -8.92 8.42
C LEU A 148 4.73 -10.20 9.16
N LYS A 149 6.03 -10.49 9.20
CA LYS A 149 6.59 -11.66 9.90
C LYS A 149 6.13 -11.73 11.36
N ASP A 150 6.29 -10.62 12.08
CA ASP A 150 5.91 -10.52 13.50
C ASP A 150 4.39 -10.71 13.70
N THR A 151 3.59 -10.18 12.78
CA THR A 151 2.12 -10.32 12.80
C THR A 151 1.69 -11.78 12.62
N HIS A 152 2.45 -12.54 11.83
CA HIS A 152 2.22 -13.97 11.56
C HIS A 152 3.03 -14.90 12.45
N GLU A 153 3.77 -14.37 13.44
CA GLU A 153 4.61 -15.14 14.36
C GLU A 153 5.63 -16.04 13.62
N ILE A 154 6.22 -15.54 12.53
CA ILE A 154 7.21 -16.24 11.70
C ILE A 154 8.61 -15.80 12.10
N ASP A 155 9.38 -16.67 12.76
CA ASP A 155 10.78 -16.41 13.10
C ASP A 155 11.69 -16.52 11.87
N SER A 156 11.55 -17.61 11.11
CA SER A 156 12.22 -17.81 9.82
C SER A 156 11.35 -18.60 8.84
N PHE A 157 11.46 -18.29 7.56
CA PHE A 157 10.69 -19.00 6.54
C PHE A 157 11.18 -20.44 6.32
N ALA A 158 12.44 -20.76 6.60
CA ALA A 158 12.91 -22.14 6.55
C ALA A 158 12.19 -23.01 7.59
N GLN A 159 12.07 -22.55 8.84
CA GLN A 159 11.32 -23.26 9.87
C GLN A 159 9.82 -23.30 9.55
N PHE A 160 9.27 -22.19 9.10
CA PHE A 160 7.86 -22.08 8.72
C PHE A 160 7.50 -23.07 7.60
N PHE A 161 8.31 -23.16 6.53
CA PHE A 161 8.08 -24.13 5.45
C PHE A 161 8.21 -25.59 5.91
N HIS A 162 9.10 -25.88 6.88
CA HIS A 162 9.18 -27.18 7.51
C HIS A 162 7.87 -27.50 8.24
N ASP A 163 7.39 -26.59 9.08
CA ASP A 163 6.23 -26.80 9.95
C ASP A 163 4.92 -26.97 9.18
N ILE A 164 4.74 -26.24 8.07
CA ILE A 164 3.57 -26.38 7.18
C ILE A 164 3.73 -27.48 6.13
N GLY A 165 4.87 -28.18 6.11
CA GLY A 165 5.12 -29.32 5.21
C GLY A 165 5.44 -28.92 3.75
N PHE A 166 5.89 -27.69 3.50
CA PHE A 166 6.22 -27.19 2.14
C PHE A 166 7.67 -27.41 1.78
N GLU A 167 8.58 -27.62 2.72
CA GLU A 167 10.01 -27.76 2.48
C GLU A 167 10.33 -28.80 1.40
N GLY A 168 9.75 -30.05 1.51
CA GLY A 168 9.98 -31.11 0.55
C GLY A 168 9.47 -30.81 -0.86
N VAL A 169 8.37 -30.07 -0.97
CA VAL A 169 7.79 -29.64 -2.25
C VAL A 169 8.64 -28.55 -2.90
N LEU A 170 9.07 -27.58 -2.13
CA LEU A 170 9.90 -26.47 -2.61
C LEU A 170 11.30 -26.93 -3.05
N LYS A 171 11.86 -27.95 -2.39
CA LYS A 171 13.12 -28.62 -2.72
C LYS A 171 12.97 -29.73 -3.76
N GLY A 172 11.75 -30.08 -4.20
CA GLY A 172 11.50 -31.10 -5.21
C GLY A 172 11.68 -30.58 -6.64
N PRO A 173 11.85 -31.46 -7.66
CA PRO A 173 12.04 -31.05 -9.05
C PRO A 173 10.75 -30.54 -9.73
N GLU A 174 9.60 -30.94 -9.25
CA GLU A 174 8.29 -30.71 -9.84
C GLU A 174 7.86 -29.24 -9.76
N VAL A 175 7.97 -28.52 -10.86
CA VAL A 175 7.70 -27.07 -10.94
C VAL A 175 6.27 -26.72 -10.53
N LYS A 176 5.28 -27.46 -11.04
CA LYS A 176 3.85 -27.22 -10.74
C LYS A 176 3.51 -27.37 -9.26
N GLN A 177 4.17 -28.29 -8.58
CA GLN A 177 3.98 -28.47 -7.13
C GLN A 177 4.60 -27.31 -6.36
N ALA A 178 5.78 -26.83 -6.77
CA ALA A 178 6.43 -25.68 -6.15
C ALA A 178 5.64 -24.38 -6.40
N ASP A 179 5.17 -24.16 -7.62
CA ASP A 179 4.28 -23.03 -7.94
C ASP A 179 2.99 -23.07 -7.10
N GLY A 180 2.39 -24.26 -6.96
CA GLY A 180 1.24 -24.50 -6.09
C GLY A 180 1.52 -24.25 -4.61
N ALA A 181 2.73 -24.54 -4.13
CA ALA A 181 3.14 -24.22 -2.76
C ALA A 181 3.25 -22.70 -2.55
N ILE A 182 3.81 -21.94 -3.51
CA ILE A 182 3.84 -20.46 -3.45
C ILE A 182 2.42 -19.89 -3.47
N TYR A 183 1.55 -20.41 -4.36
CA TYR A 183 0.15 -20.00 -4.38
C TYR A 183 -0.51 -20.19 -3.00
N ARG A 184 -0.39 -21.38 -2.41
CA ARG A 184 -0.97 -21.66 -1.09
C ARG A 184 -0.28 -20.90 0.04
N LEU A 185 1.02 -20.65 -0.04
CA LEU A 185 1.70 -19.77 0.91
C LEU A 185 0.97 -18.43 0.99
N ILE A 186 0.72 -17.81 -0.16
CA ILE A 186 0.10 -16.49 -0.25
C ILE A 186 -1.37 -16.53 0.17
N THR A 187 -2.14 -17.53 -0.31
CA THR A 187 -3.60 -17.58 -0.12
C THR A 187 -4.04 -18.12 1.22
N ASP A 188 -3.36 -19.16 1.71
CA ASP A 188 -3.82 -19.93 2.87
C ASP A 188 -3.08 -19.51 4.16
N PHE A 189 -1.82 -19.09 4.04
CA PHE A 189 -0.95 -18.84 5.18
C PHE A 189 -0.64 -17.38 5.44
N LEU A 190 -0.14 -16.63 4.43
CA LEU A 190 0.10 -15.21 4.61
C LEU A 190 -1.22 -14.45 4.63
N SER A 191 -2.08 -14.70 3.66
CA SER A 191 -3.48 -14.21 3.60
C SER A 191 -3.63 -12.75 4.01
N ASP A 192 -2.64 -11.91 3.69
CA ASP A 192 -2.68 -10.47 3.84
C ASP A 192 -3.12 -9.82 2.52
N GLY A 193 -3.68 -8.62 2.58
CA GLY A 193 -4.30 -8.01 1.40
C GLY A 193 -3.33 -7.52 0.32
N HIS A 194 -2.05 -7.37 0.62
CA HIS A 194 -1.05 -6.91 -0.33
C HIS A 194 -0.21 -8.04 -0.92
N SER A 195 -0.16 -9.22 -0.27
CA SER A 195 0.45 -10.41 -0.87
C SER A 195 -0.49 -11.03 -1.90
N SER A 196 -0.02 -11.21 -3.13
CA SER A 196 -0.81 -11.78 -4.21
C SER A 196 0.03 -12.62 -5.17
N TRP A 197 -0.56 -13.71 -5.61
CA TRP A 197 0.02 -14.56 -6.66
C TRP A 197 -0.33 -14.00 -8.04
N HIS A 198 0.64 -13.98 -8.96
CA HIS A 198 0.44 -13.42 -10.30
C HIS A 198 0.46 -14.47 -11.40
N ALA A 199 1.51 -15.31 -11.45
CA ALA A 199 1.68 -16.25 -12.55
C ALA A 199 2.59 -17.43 -12.21
N PHE A 200 2.35 -18.54 -12.85
CA PHE A 200 3.23 -19.72 -12.83
C PHE A 200 4.60 -19.45 -13.45
N SER A 201 5.57 -20.24 -13.08
CA SER A 201 6.90 -20.27 -13.69
C SER A 201 6.83 -20.51 -15.20
N TYR A 202 7.76 -19.91 -15.95
CA TYR A 202 7.96 -20.19 -17.39
C TYR A 202 8.20 -21.69 -17.67
N LEU A 203 8.74 -22.42 -16.69
CA LEU A 203 8.98 -23.86 -16.79
C LEU A 203 7.68 -24.67 -16.91
N THR A 204 6.54 -24.15 -16.46
CA THR A 204 5.24 -24.79 -16.67
C THR A 204 4.69 -24.59 -18.08
N GLY A 205 5.19 -23.59 -18.81
CA GLY A 205 4.85 -23.32 -20.20
C GLY A 205 3.46 -22.75 -20.45
N SER A 206 2.72 -22.39 -19.41
CA SER A 206 1.38 -21.84 -19.56
C SER A 206 1.12 -20.71 -18.57
N PHE A 207 0.34 -19.74 -19.00
CA PHE A 207 -0.28 -18.75 -18.17
C PHE A 207 -1.69 -19.25 -17.80
N GLU A 208 -1.82 -19.86 -16.63
CA GLU A 208 -3.11 -20.23 -16.08
C GLU A 208 -3.41 -19.29 -14.91
N TYR A 209 -4.50 -18.55 -15.01
CA TYR A 209 -4.98 -17.73 -13.91
C TYR A 209 -5.62 -18.65 -12.87
N ALA A 210 -4.97 -18.83 -11.72
CA ALA A 210 -5.59 -19.50 -10.62
C ALA A 210 -6.72 -18.61 -10.09
N ALA A 211 -7.91 -19.17 -9.93
CA ALA A 211 -9.02 -18.48 -9.27
C ALA A 211 -8.59 -18.13 -7.84
N ASN A 212 -8.55 -16.86 -7.56
CA ASN A 212 -8.05 -16.32 -6.32
C ASN A 212 -8.93 -16.62 -5.10
N ASP A 213 -8.39 -17.27 -4.09
CA ASP A 213 -8.96 -17.36 -2.75
C ASP A 213 -8.11 -16.65 -1.68
N SER A 214 -7.37 -15.58 -2.06
CA SER A 214 -6.55 -14.80 -1.15
C SER A 214 -7.36 -13.81 -0.31
N THR A 215 -6.75 -13.19 0.70
CA THR A 215 -7.36 -12.09 1.48
C THR A 215 -7.73 -10.90 0.59
N LEU A 216 -6.97 -10.65 -0.47
CA LEU A 216 -7.35 -9.67 -1.50
C LEU A 216 -8.71 -10.06 -2.12
N ASN A 217 -8.97 -11.34 -2.33
CA ASN A 217 -10.30 -11.83 -2.72
C ASN A 217 -11.36 -11.60 -1.64
N THR A 218 -10.99 -11.70 -0.37
CA THR A 218 -11.90 -11.36 0.74
C THR A 218 -12.23 -9.88 0.72
N ILE A 219 -11.25 -9.00 0.50
CA ILE A 219 -11.45 -7.56 0.34
C ILE A 219 -12.32 -7.27 -0.88
N PHE A 220 -12.04 -7.87 -2.03
CA PHE A 220 -12.90 -7.74 -3.23
C PHE A 220 -14.31 -8.31 -3.01
N THR A 221 -14.47 -9.35 -2.24
CA THR A 221 -15.80 -9.87 -1.85
C THR A 221 -16.55 -8.83 -1.02
N HIS A 222 -15.90 -8.16 -0.08
CA HIS A 222 -16.50 -7.08 0.69
C HIS A 222 -16.79 -5.85 -0.18
N LEU A 223 -15.87 -5.46 -1.06
CA LEU A 223 -16.05 -4.39 -2.03
C LEU A 223 -17.28 -4.66 -2.93
N TYR A 224 -17.39 -5.87 -3.45
CA TYR A 224 -18.52 -6.28 -4.29
C TYR A 224 -19.85 -6.20 -3.53
N ARG A 225 -19.89 -6.62 -2.26
CA ARG A 225 -21.08 -6.48 -1.40
C ARG A 225 -21.47 -5.03 -1.18
N GLN A 226 -20.49 -4.15 -0.95
CA GLN A 226 -20.73 -2.71 -0.81
C GLN A 226 -21.28 -2.12 -2.12
N LYS A 227 -20.63 -2.40 -3.25
CA LYS A 227 -21.08 -1.91 -4.58
C LYS A 227 -22.48 -2.40 -4.93
N ASN A 228 -22.82 -3.66 -4.68
CA ASN A 228 -24.16 -4.19 -4.91
C ASN A 228 -25.24 -3.56 -4.00
N ALA A 229 -24.91 -3.25 -2.76
CA ALA A 229 -25.83 -2.55 -1.87
C ALA A 229 -26.04 -1.10 -2.34
N ARG A 230 -24.95 -0.43 -2.74
CA ARG A 230 -24.96 0.95 -3.27
C ARG A 230 -25.83 1.07 -4.51
N GLU A 231 -25.73 0.14 -5.45
CA GLU A 231 -26.48 0.13 -6.70
C GLU A 231 -28.00 0.13 -6.50
N LYS A 232 -28.50 -0.42 -5.38
CA LYS A 232 -29.93 -0.41 -5.04
C LYS A 232 -30.46 1.01 -4.77
N PHE A 233 -29.61 1.90 -4.24
CA PHE A 233 -29.94 3.29 -3.93
C PHE A 233 -29.50 4.25 -5.04
N TYR A 234 -28.42 3.89 -5.74
CA TYR A 234 -27.77 4.70 -6.77
C TYR A 234 -27.58 3.88 -8.07
N PRO A 235 -28.65 3.52 -8.79
CA PRO A 235 -28.57 2.68 -9.99
C PRO A 235 -27.82 3.35 -11.16
N ASN A 236 -27.65 4.67 -11.13
CA ASN A 236 -26.91 5.44 -12.12
C ASN A 236 -25.51 5.88 -11.63
N GLY A 237 -25.00 5.28 -10.55
CA GLY A 237 -23.77 5.69 -9.87
C GLY A 237 -24.04 6.64 -8.71
N ILE A 238 -23.21 6.53 -7.67
CA ILE A 238 -23.25 7.43 -6.51
C ILE A 238 -22.49 8.71 -6.86
N PRO A 239 -23.02 9.90 -6.55
CA PRO A 239 -22.28 11.14 -6.74
C PRO A 239 -21.09 11.22 -5.79
N GLY A 240 -19.98 11.81 -6.24
CA GLY A 240 -18.82 12.07 -5.38
C GLY A 240 -19.14 13.01 -4.22
N TYR A 241 -20.06 13.95 -4.45
CA TYR A 241 -20.57 14.87 -3.43
C TYR A 241 -22.09 14.96 -3.49
N GLU A 242 -22.74 14.87 -2.34
CA GLU A 242 -24.19 15.10 -2.19
C GLU A 242 -24.53 15.69 -0.83
N GLU A 243 -25.59 16.47 -0.75
CA GLU A 243 -26.14 17.03 0.48
C GLU A 243 -27.50 16.41 0.81
N VAL A 244 -27.67 15.93 2.04
CA VAL A 244 -28.93 15.41 2.55
C VAL A 244 -29.24 16.10 3.88
N GLY A 245 -30.18 17.03 3.85
CA GLY A 245 -30.46 17.90 5.00
C GLY A 245 -29.27 18.77 5.39
N ASN A 246 -28.77 18.61 6.61
CA ASN A 246 -27.58 19.30 7.15
C ASN A 246 -26.30 18.48 7.01
N THR A 247 -26.29 17.41 6.23
CA THR A 247 -25.16 16.48 6.11
C THR A 247 -24.63 16.46 4.68
N ALA A 248 -23.32 16.67 4.51
CA ALA A 248 -22.59 16.50 3.27
C ALA A 248 -21.92 15.12 3.24
N TYR A 249 -22.08 14.39 2.15
CA TYR A 249 -21.45 13.09 1.90
C TYR A 249 -20.42 13.24 0.80
N ILE A 250 -19.20 12.77 1.06
CA ILE A 250 -18.10 12.72 0.08
C ILE A 250 -17.77 11.25 -0.12
N THR A 251 -17.87 10.77 -1.37
CA THR A 251 -17.69 9.34 -1.71
C THR A 251 -16.71 9.17 -2.85
N PHE A 252 -15.67 8.38 -2.64
CA PHE A 252 -14.75 7.91 -3.68
C PHE A 252 -14.18 6.54 -3.32
N ASP A 253 -13.94 5.70 -4.33
CA ASP A 253 -13.53 4.31 -4.15
C ASP A 253 -11.99 4.13 -4.20
N ASN A 254 -11.25 5.13 -4.70
CA ASN A 254 -9.79 5.13 -4.78
C ASN A 254 -9.24 6.52 -4.55
N TYR A 255 -8.02 6.59 -4.02
CA TYR A 255 -7.25 7.83 -3.93
C TYR A 255 -6.54 8.07 -5.28
N VAL A 256 -7.00 9.03 -6.05
CA VAL A 256 -6.50 9.34 -7.39
C VAL A 256 -6.14 10.81 -7.50
N MET A 257 -4.90 11.09 -7.91
CA MET A 257 -4.46 12.41 -8.35
C MET A 257 -4.29 12.37 -9.88
N ALA A 258 -5.22 12.97 -10.61
CA ALA A 258 -5.25 12.90 -12.06
C ALA A 258 -4.52 14.09 -12.74
N LEU A 259 -4.23 15.15 -12.01
CA LEU A 259 -3.58 16.36 -12.50
C LEU A 259 -2.21 16.57 -11.83
N GLN A 260 -1.36 17.39 -12.46
CA GLN A 260 -0.17 17.87 -11.77
C GLN A 260 -0.57 18.90 -10.69
N PRO A 261 0.20 19.04 -9.60
CA PRO A 261 -0.19 19.90 -8.48
C PRO A 261 -0.51 21.35 -8.88
N ASN A 262 0.19 21.92 -9.86
CA ASN A 262 -0.05 23.30 -10.29
C ASN A 262 -1.31 23.46 -11.14
N ASP A 263 -1.76 22.41 -11.83
CA ASP A 263 -2.94 22.46 -12.69
C ASP A 263 -4.22 22.76 -11.90
N TYR A 264 -4.30 22.36 -10.63
CA TYR A 264 -5.45 22.67 -9.76
C TYR A 264 -5.65 24.17 -9.54
N TYR A 265 -4.58 24.97 -9.60
CA TYR A 265 -4.65 26.43 -9.49
C TYR A 265 -4.96 27.13 -10.82
N GLU A 266 -4.71 26.47 -11.94
CA GLU A 266 -4.82 27.06 -13.28
C GLU A 266 -6.12 26.69 -13.99
N MET A 267 -6.68 25.51 -13.68
CA MET A 267 -7.90 25.01 -14.29
C MET A 267 -9.15 25.47 -13.52
N ALA A 268 -10.24 25.66 -14.23
CA ALA A 268 -11.53 25.85 -13.57
C ALA A 268 -12.00 24.53 -12.91
N PRO A 269 -12.58 24.56 -11.69
CA PRO A 269 -12.98 23.34 -10.99
C PRO A 269 -13.96 22.43 -11.76
N GLU A 270 -14.81 22.99 -12.65
CA GLU A 270 -15.70 22.24 -13.53
C GLU A 270 -14.97 21.38 -14.56
N ASP A 271 -13.72 21.74 -14.90
CA ASP A 271 -12.89 21.04 -15.88
C ASP A 271 -12.00 19.94 -15.27
N TYR A 272 -12.01 19.77 -13.93
CA TYR A 272 -11.24 18.70 -13.28
C TYR A 272 -11.73 17.33 -13.74
N PRO A 273 -10.81 16.39 -14.01
CA PRO A 273 -11.14 15.04 -14.49
C PRO A 273 -12.13 14.33 -13.58
N GLU A 274 -13.01 13.55 -14.19
CA GLU A 274 -13.88 12.65 -13.44
C GLU A 274 -13.04 11.59 -12.71
N GLY A 275 -13.36 11.33 -11.43
CA GLY A 275 -12.63 10.38 -10.60
C GLY A 275 -11.36 10.96 -9.94
N ASP A 276 -11.00 12.21 -10.22
CA ASP A 276 -9.93 12.90 -9.50
C ASP A 276 -10.37 13.24 -8.07
N THR A 277 -9.66 12.68 -7.08
CA THR A 277 -10.04 12.82 -5.67
C THR A 277 -9.73 14.21 -5.12
N ILE A 278 -8.58 14.80 -5.49
CA ILE A 278 -8.21 16.15 -5.04
C ILE A 278 -9.22 17.17 -5.56
N GLY A 279 -9.56 17.13 -6.83
CA GLY A 279 -10.57 18.02 -7.41
C GLY A 279 -11.96 17.82 -6.82
N LEU A 280 -12.32 16.59 -6.45
CA LEU A 280 -13.56 16.32 -5.71
C LEU A 280 -13.55 17.02 -4.34
N ILE A 281 -12.45 16.91 -3.58
CA ILE A 281 -12.30 17.54 -2.26
C ILE A 281 -12.36 19.06 -2.35
N ILE A 282 -11.66 19.67 -3.31
CA ILE A 282 -11.68 21.11 -3.55
C ILE A 282 -13.13 21.58 -3.82
N LYS A 283 -13.85 20.89 -4.71
CA LYS A 283 -15.26 21.21 -5.00
C LYS A 283 -16.16 21.01 -3.78
N ALA A 284 -15.98 19.94 -3.04
CA ALA A 284 -16.75 19.65 -1.82
C ALA A 284 -16.50 20.72 -0.75
N HIS A 285 -15.25 21.10 -0.53
CA HIS A 285 -14.87 22.16 0.40
C HIS A 285 -15.57 23.48 0.07
N ALA A 286 -15.52 23.92 -1.18
CA ALA A 286 -16.20 25.14 -1.62
C ALA A 286 -17.73 25.08 -1.40
N GLN A 287 -18.38 23.91 -1.54
CA GLN A 287 -19.79 23.75 -1.26
C GLN A 287 -20.10 23.75 0.25
N ILE A 288 -19.29 23.07 1.05
CA ILE A 288 -19.48 22.98 2.50
C ILE A 288 -19.29 24.34 3.17
N THR A 289 -18.30 25.11 2.73
CA THR A 289 -17.91 26.40 3.34
C THR A 289 -18.58 27.61 2.71
N ARG A 290 -19.45 27.43 1.69
CA ARG A 290 -20.15 28.54 1.05
C ARG A 290 -20.97 29.37 2.04
N GLU A 291 -21.18 30.63 1.74
CA GLU A 291 -22.02 31.52 2.53
C GLU A 291 -23.44 30.92 2.72
N ASN A 292 -23.94 30.93 3.95
CA ASN A 292 -25.23 30.34 4.34
C ASN A 292 -25.35 28.82 4.06
N SER A 293 -24.23 28.09 4.08
CA SER A 293 -24.24 26.63 3.99
C SER A 293 -25.08 26.03 5.12
N PRO A 294 -26.01 25.10 4.83
CA PRO A 294 -26.76 24.39 5.87
C PRO A 294 -25.96 23.26 6.51
N ILE A 295 -24.74 23.00 6.06
CA ILE A 295 -23.95 21.81 6.44
C ILE A 295 -23.38 21.96 7.84
N GLU A 296 -23.76 21.04 8.71
CA GLU A 296 -23.26 20.86 10.07
C GLU A 296 -22.43 19.57 10.21
N ASN A 297 -22.81 18.53 9.45
CA ASN A 297 -22.17 17.22 9.46
C ASN A 297 -21.47 16.95 8.14
N VAL A 298 -20.24 16.42 8.20
CA VAL A 298 -19.49 15.98 7.01
C VAL A 298 -19.10 14.52 7.15
N VAL A 299 -19.46 13.72 6.17
CA VAL A 299 -19.25 12.27 6.13
C VAL A 299 -18.32 11.92 4.97
N LEU A 300 -17.14 11.40 5.29
CA LEU A 300 -16.26 10.78 4.30
C LEU A 300 -16.62 9.30 4.15
N ASP A 301 -17.12 8.89 2.99
CA ASP A 301 -17.51 7.50 2.75
C ASP A 301 -16.35 6.68 2.17
N MET A 302 -15.66 5.97 3.05
CA MET A 302 -14.58 5.04 2.73
C MET A 302 -15.07 3.59 2.65
N SER A 303 -16.37 3.33 2.71
CA SER A 303 -16.93 1.98 2.83
C SER A 303 -16.62 1.04 1.65
N ALA A 304 -16.28 1.59 0.50
CA ALA A 304 -15.86 0.85 -0.70
C ALA A 304 -14.47 1.30 -1.23
N ASN A 305 -13.68 1.96 -0.39
CA ASN A 305 -12.38 2.51 -0.80
C ASN A 305 -11.25 1.51 -0.57
N ILE A 306 -10.59 1.10 -1.64
CA ILE A 306 -9.50 0.11 -1.60
C ILE A 306 -8.08 0.74 -1.53
N GLY A 307 -8.00 2.06 -1.33
CA GLY A 307 -6.73 2.76 -1.21
C GLY A 307 -6.32 3.52 -2.48
N GLY A 308 -5.03 3.69 -2.69
CA GLY A 308 -4.45 4.41 -3.82
C GLY A 308 -3.29 5.33 -3.42
N ASP A 309 -3.18 6.49 -4.04
CA ASP A 309 -2.04 7.41 -3.96
C ASP A 309 -1.85 8.02 -2.56
N ASP A 310 -0.63 7.96 -2.03
CA ASP A 310 -0.23 8.54 -0.75
C ASP A 310 -0.30 10.07 -0.75
N ASN A 311 -0.03 10.71 -1.87
CA ASN A 311 -0.16 12.16 -2.03
C ASN A 311 -1.58 12.63 -1.73
N VAL A 312 -2.57 11.86 -2.20
CA VAL A 312 -3.99 12.20 -1.99
C VAL A 312 -4.39 11.99 -0.53
N SER A 313 -3.91 10.94 0.13
CA SER A 313 -4.17 10.75 1.56
C SER A 313 -3.55 11.86 2.42
N ALA A 314 -2.35 12.36 2.01
CA ALA A 314 -1.69 13.50 2.65
C ALA A 314 -2.43 14.83 2.41
N PHE A 315 -3.31 14.92 1.40
CA PHE A 315 -4.19 16.05 1.16
C PHE A 315 -5.54 15.94 1.91
N VAL A 316 -6.13 14.74 1.96
CA VAL A 316 -7.44 14.50 2.58
C VAL A 316 -7.39 14.59 4.11
N VAL A 317 -6.33 14.04 4.74
CA VAL A 317 -6.25 14.03 6.21
C VAL A 317 -6.15 15.44 6.81
N PRO A 318 -5.30 16.37 6.30
CA PRO A 318 -5.27 17.75 6.80
C PRO A 318 -6.58 18.49 6.61
N TRP A 319 -7.31 18.26 5.56
CA TRP A 319 -8.64 18.84 5.36
C TRP A 319 -9.58 18.56 6.56
N PHE A 320 -9.53 17.33 7.11
CA PHE A 320 -10.32 16.92 8.28
C PHE A 320 -9.68 17.30 9.62
N LEU A 321 -8.36 17.26 9.74
CA LEU A 321 -7.67 17.34 11.04
C LEU A 321 -6.81 18.60 11.23
N GLY A 322 -6.64 19.42 10.18
CA GLY A 322 -5.71 20.54 10.13
C GLY A 322 -4.30 20.14 9.71
N GLU A 323 -3.83 18.99 10.17
CA GLU A 323 -2.51 18.44 9.81
C GLU A 323 -2.57 16.92 9.61
N ALA A 324 -1.72 16.40 8.73
CA ALA A 324 -1.46 14.97 8.59
C ALA A 324 -0.03 14.65 8.99
N THR A 325 0.17 13.55 9.71
CA THR A 325 1.49 13.05 10.08
C THR A 325 1.71 11.63 9.56
N PRO A 326 1.70 11.42 8.22
CA PRO A 326 2.02 10.11 7.68
C PRO A 326 3.43 9.71 8.10
N GLY A 327 3.57 8.44 8.45
CA GLY A 327 4.84 7.86 8.84
C GLY A 327 5.07 6.56 8.07
N MET A 328 6.34 6.27 7.83
CA MET A 328 6.81 5.00 7.28
C MET A 328 7.82 4.39 8.22
N VAL A 329 7.72 3.10 8.42
CA VAL A 329 8.69 2.28 9.16
C VAL A 329 9.20 1.19 8.22
N ASP A 330 10.49 1.03 8.15
CA ASP A 330 11.11 -0.15 7.53
C ASP A 330 11.40 -1.18 8.63
N ASN A 331 10.65 -2.26 8.64
CA ASN A 331 10.76 -3.31 9.66
C ASN A 331 12.07 -4.11 9.55
N MET A 332 12.72 -4.11 8.37
CA MET A 332 13.99 -4.78 8.15
C MET A 332 15.17 -3.99 8.74
N THR A 333 15.16 -2.66 8.57
CA THR A 333 16.30 -1.80 8.92
C THR A 333 16.08 -0.97 10.18
N GLY A 334 14.84 -0.89 10.65
CA GLY A 334 14.45 0.00 11.75
C GLY A 334 14.44 1.50 11.39
N ALA A 335 14.67 1.84 10.12
CA ALA A 335 14.53 3.21 9.64
C ALA A 335 13.09 3.69 9.76
N ARG A 336 12.91 4.98 10.06
CA ARG A 336 11.59 5.60 10.28
C ARG A 336 11.59 7.00 9.71
N CYS A 337 10.48 7.36 9.08
CA CYS A 337 10.23 8.72 8.63
C CYS A 337 8.84 9.16 9.05
N ILE A 338 8.75 10.36 9.59
CA ILE A 338 7.50 11.09 9.76
C ILE A 338 7.64 12.42 9.08
N SER A 339 6.65 12.78 8.28
CA SER A 339 6.52 14.12 7.71
C SER A 339 5.16 14.68 8.09
N THR A 340 5.11 15.94 8.48
CA THR A 340 3.85 16.63 8.78
C THR A 340 3.48 17.52 7.62
N TYR A 341 2.23 17.44 7.18
CA TYR A 341 1.70 18.18 6.04
C TYR A 341 0.43 18.95 6.42
N ARG A 342 0.29 20.15 5.82
CA ARG A 342 -0.97 20.90 5.66
C ARG A 342 -1.34 20.94 4.20
N ALA A 343 -2.63 21.08 3.90
CA ALA A 343 -3.14 21.13 2.54
C ALA A 343 -3.75 22.50 2.24
N ASP A 344 -3.52 23.02 1.03
CA ASP A 344 -4.20 24.21 0.49
C ASP A 344 -5.45 23.74 -0.27
N VAL A 345 -6.57 23.67 0.43
CA VAL A 345 -7.82 23.14 -0.11
C VAL A 345 -8.66 24.21 -0.78
N ASN A 346 -8.51 25.46 -0.35
CA ASN A 346 -9.21 26.60 -0.94
C ASN A 346 -8.46 27.23 -2.13
N LEU A 347 -7.22 26.77 -2.40
CA LEU A 347 -6.33 27.18 -3.51
C LEU A 347 -5.88 28.64 -3.45
N ASP A 348 -5.79 29.24 -2.25
CA ASP A 348 -5.30 30.60 -2.10
C ASP A 348 -3.78 30.69 -1.79
N ARG A 349 -3.08 29.54 -1.75
CA ARG A 349 -1.66 29.37 -1.44
C ARG A 349 -1.27 29.79 -0.03
N VAL A 350 -2.26 29.85 0.88
CA VAL A 350 -2.07 30.14 2.30
C VAL A 350 -2.62 28.98 3.11
N PHE A 351 -1.78 28.29 3.86
CA PHE A 351 -2.15 27.11 4.65
C PHE A 351 -2.70 27.55 6.01
N ASP A 352 -4.00 27.77 6.11
CA ASP A 352 -4.65 28.26 7.34
C ASP A 352 -5.95 27.50 7.67
N GLU A 353 -6.71 28.00 8.64
CA GLU A 353 -7.95 27.38 9.10
C GLU A 353 -9.04 27.31 8.01
N LYS A 354 -8.94 28.13 6.97
CA LYS A 354 -9.89 28.14 5.85
C LYS A 354 -9.74 26.94 4.91
N ASP A 355 -8.65 26.20 5.03
CA ASP A 355 -8.43 24.94 4.29
C ASP A 355 -9.09 23.73 4.96
N THR A 356 -9.69 23.92 6.11
CA THR A 356 -10.19 22.82 6.92
C THR A 356 -11.70 22.84 7.09
N ILE A 357 -12.25 21.73 7.56
CA ILE A 357 -13.65 21.59 7.96
C ILE A 357 -13.76 21.19 9.44
N THR A 358 -12.75 21.53 10.24
CA THR A 358 -12.65 21.15 11.66
C THR A 358 -13.74 21.80 12.55
N ASP A 359 -14.47 22.78 12.04
CA ASP A 359 -15.63 23.41 12.67
C ASP A 359 -16.94 22.59 12.52
N LYS A 360 -16.92 21.50 11.75
CA LYS A 360 -18.06 20.61 11.51
C LYS A 360 -18.03 19.36 12.40
N ASN A 361 -19.16 18.67 12.50
CA ASN A 361 -19.20 17.32 13.04
C ASN A 361 -18.67 16.35 11.98
N LEU A 362 -17.57 15.66 12.27
CA LEU A 362 -16.84 14.86 11.32
C LEU A 362 -17.12 13.36 11.48
N PHE A 363 -17.43 12.70 10.38
CA PHE A 363 -17.73 11.27 10.34
C PHE A 363 -16.97 10.58 9.21
N CYS A 364 -16.69 9.28 9.40
CA CYS A 364 -16.12 8.43 8.37
C CYS A 364 -16.86 7.09 8.33
N LEU A 365 -17.36 6.71 7.15
CA LEU A 365 -17.95 5.40 6.91
C LEU A 365 -16.87 4.39 6.56
N THR A 366 -16.83 3.28 7.28
CA THR A 366 -15.82 2.23 7.13
C THR A 366 -16.41 0.85 6.94
N SER A 367 -15.73 0.00 6.19
CA SER A 367 -16.09 -1.41 6.03
C SER A 367 -14.84 -2.29 5.87
N PRO A 368 -14.94 -3.63 5.87
CA PRO A 368 -13.80 -4.49 5.55
C PRO A 368 -13.24 -4.30 4.13
N ALA A 369 -13.90 -3.54 3.26
CA ALA A 369 -13.36 -3.13 1.96
C ALA A 369 -12.52 -1.83 2.05
N SER A 370 -12.54 -1.12 3.19
CA SER A 370 -11.67 0.03 3.41
C SER A 370 -10.24 -0.48 3.65
N PHE A 371 -9.40 -0.42 2.61
CA PHE A 371 -8.11 -1.12 2.59
C PHE A 371 -6.97 -0.21 2.15
N SER A 372 -5.73 -0.47 2.55
CA SER A 372 -4.54 0.33 2.21
C SER A 372 -4.71 1.79 2.66
N ASN A 373 -4.63 2.81 1.80
CA ASN A 373 -4.95 4.20 2.18
C ASN A 373 -6.42 4.38 2.63
N GLY A 374 -7.35 3.55 2.14
CA GLY A 374 -8.73 3.48 2.64
C GLY A 374 -8.83 2.95 4.08
N ASN A 375 -7.79 2.31 4.60
CA ASN A 375 -7.61 1.93 6.00
C ASN A 375 -6.78 2.96 6.79
N TYR A 376 -5.67 3.44 6.20
CA TYR A 376 -4.79 4.41 6.86
C TYR A 376 -5.55 5.67 7.33
N VAL A 377 -6.38 6.26 6.45
CA VAL A 377 -7.12 7.48 6.76
C VAL A 377 -8.11 7.28 7.92
N PRO A 378 -8.98 6.25 7.94
CA PRO A 378 -9.80 5.95 9.11
C PRO A 378 -9.00 5.66 10.38
N CYS A 379 -7.83 5.00 10.29
CA CYS A 379 -6.96 4.78 11.45
C CYS A 379 -6.43 6.11 12.02
N ALA A 380 -5.98 7.03 11.17
CA ALA A 380 -5.55 8.37 11.56
C ALA A 380 -6.71 9.17 12.18
N PHE A 381 -7.90 9.10 11.60
CA PHE A 381 -9.11 9.72 12.11
C PHE A 381 -9.50 9.19 13.49
N LYS A 382 -9.53 7.87 13.67
CA LYS A 382 -9.78 7.23 14.97
C LYS A 382 -8.76 7.67 16.01
N ALA A 383 -7.49 7.70 15.64
CA ALA A 383 -6.42 8.12 16.54
C ALA A 383 -6.51 9.60 16.93
N SER A 384 -7.02 10.47 16.05
CA SER A 384 -7.20 11.90 16.35
C SER A 384 -8.26 12.15 17.44
N GLY A 385 -9.29 11.31 17.50
CA GLY A 385 -10.47 11.50 18.34
C GLY A 385 -11.41 12.61 17.84
N MET A 386 -11.15 13.19 16.66
CA MET A 386 -11.95 14.27 16.07
C MET A 386 -13.04 13.76 15.13
N VAL A 387 -12.88 12.55 14.58
CA VAL A 387 -13.77 11.97 13.58
C VAL A 387 -14.43 10.73 14.15
N THR A 388 -15.74 10.65 14.07
CA THR A 388 -16.51 9.50 14.51
C THR A 388 -16.60 8.46 13.38
N LEU A 389 -16.14 7.23 13.63
CA LEU A 389 -16.18 6.15 12.67
C LEU A 389 -17.52 5.38 12.76
N LEU A 390 -18.21 5.24 11.64
CA LEU A 390 -19.46 4.50 11.53
C LEU A 390 -19.27 3.33 10.57
N GLY A 391 -19.69 2.13 10.94
CA GLY A 391 -19.63 1.01 10.01
C GLY A 391 -19.10 -0.28 10.61
N ARG A 392 -18.06 -0.83 9.98
CA ARG A 392 -17.37 -2.05 10.41
C ARG A 392 -15.85 -1.82 10.36
N THR A 393 -15.10 -2.65 11.09
CA THR A 393 -13.63 -2.61 11.08
C THR A 393 -13.08 -2.62 9.66
N THR A 394 -12.11 -1.77 9.40
CA THR A 394 -11.44 -1.65 8.10
C THR A 394 -10.59 -2.88 7.78
N GLY A 395 -10.19 -3.03 6.51
CA GLY A 395 -9.56 -4.25 6.00
C GLY A 395 -8.05 -4.36 6.20
N GLY A 396 -7.39 -3.37 6.85
CA GLY A 396 -5.93 -3.40 7.03
C GLY A 396 -5.14 -2.94 5.80
N GLY A 397 -3.93 -3.51 5.60
CA GLY A 397 -3.03 -3.15 4.50
C GLY A 397 -2.06 -2.05 4.85
N ALA A 398 -1.25 -2.23 5.89
CA ALA A 398 -0.25 -1.27 6.34
C ALA A 398 0.98 -1.22 5.42
N CYS A 399 1.45 -2.36 4.93
CA CYS A 399 2.68 -2.46 4.18
C CYS A 399 2.52 -2.01 2.73
N ASN A 400 3.57 -1.46 2.13
CA ASN A 400 3.63 -1.29 0.69
C ASN A 400 3.72 -2.65 0.00
N VAL A 401 3.42 -2.71 -1.30
CA VAL A 401 3.60 -3.92 -2.09
C VAL A 401 5.04 -4.03 -2.60
N LEU A 402 5.58 -5.25 -2.62
CA LEU A 402 6.90 -5.56 -3.17
C LEU A 402 6.76 -6.64 -4.25
N PRO A 403 7.08 -6.34 -5.52
CA PRO A 403 7.18 -7.35 -6.56
C PRO A 403 8.23 -8.39 -6.23
N ALA A 404 7.94 -9.66 -6.47
CA ALA A 404 8.80 -10.78 -6.17
C ALA A 404 8.74 -11.86 -7.24
N SER A 405 9.81 -12.62 -7.33
CA SER A 405 9.92 -13.79 -8.20
C SER A 405 10.70 -14.87 -7.48
N THR A 406 10.35 -16.13 -7.69
CA THR A 406 11.23 -17.20 -7.30
C THR A 406 12.36 -17.37 -8.33
N ALA A 407 13.48 -17.98 -7.93
CA ALA A 407 14.59 -18.28 -8.85
C ALA A 407 14.18 -19.18 -10.01
N TRP A 408 13.10 -19.94 -9.88
CA TRP A 408 12.52 -20.75 -10.95
C TRP A 408 11.39 -20.05 -11.71
N GLY A 409 11.09 -18.78 -11.38
CA GLY A 409 10.28 -17.89 -12.19
C GLY A 409 8.83 -17.70 -11.78
N THR A 410 8.34 -18.28 -10.67
CA THR A 410 6.98 -17.96 -10.18
C THR A 410 6.87 -16.48 -9.87
N SER A 411 5.87 -15.79 -10.42
CA SER A 411 5.65 -14.37 -10.21
C SER A 411 4.59 -14.12 -9.15
N PHE A 412 4.92 -13.29 -8.17
CA PHE A 412 4.03 -12.93 -7.07
C PHE A 412 4.42 -11.54 -6.51
N GLN A 413 3.71 -11.06 -5.53
CA GLN A 413 4.09 -9.92 -4.70
C GLN A 413 3.84 -10.23 -3.23
N ILE A 414 4.50 -9.50 -2.35
CA ILE A 414 4.35 -9.60 -0.90
C ILE A 414 4.08 -8.23 -0.28
N SER A 415 3.52 -8.23 0.92
CA SER A 415 3.58 -7.09 1.83
C SER A 415 5.02 -6.81 2.18
N SER A 416 5.53 -5.62 1.81
CA SER A 416 6.95 -5.29 1.95
C SER A 416 7.34 -4.96 3.39
N ASN A 417 8.66 -4.89 3.63
CA ASN A 417 9.25 -4.40 4.87
C ASN A 417 8.91 -2.94 5.19
N ASN A 418 8.43 -2.15 4.21
CA ASN A 418 8.05 -0.75 4.39
C ASN A 418 6.57 -0.65 4.75
N CYS A 419 6.27 -0.34 6.01
CA CYS A 419 4.92 -0.26 6.55
C CYS A 419 4.51 1.17 6.85
N LYS A 420 3.38 1.61 6.28
CA LYS A 420 2.77 2.90 6.54
C LYS A 420 2.11 2.91 7.91
N SER A 421 2.26 4.03 8.61
CA SER A 421 1.66 4.26 9.91
C SER A 421 1.45 5.76 10.16
N PHE A 422 1.14 6.12 11.37
CA PHE A 422 1.21 7.47 11.90
C PHE A 422 1.85 7.44 13.28
N PHE A 423 2.36 8.59 13.69
CA PHE A 423 3.01 8.71 14.98
C PHE A 423 2.12 9.44 15.97
N LYS A 424 1.89 8.85 17.14
CA LYS A 424 1.14 9.46 18.22
C LYS A 424 1.70 9.02 19.57
N ASN A 425 1.82 9.97 20.51
CA ASN A 425 2.29 9.70 21.88
C ASN A 425 3.66 8.99 21.94
N GLY A 426 4.57 9.30 21.02
CA GLY A 426 5.92 8.74 21.01
C GLY A 426 6.04 7.35 20.36
N ALA A 427 4.99 6.80 19.75
CA ALA A 427 5.00 5.49 19.13
C ALA A 427 4.35 5.48 17.74
N PHE A 428 4.81 4.58 16.88
CA PHE A 428 4.10 4.19 15.65
C PHE A 428 2.99 3.20 15.99
N TYR A 429 1.88 3.29 15.27
CA TYR A 429 0.74 2.41 15.42
C TYR A 429 0.74 1.32 14.37
N ASP A 430 0.45 0.08 14.78
CA ASP A 430 0.11 -0.98 13.85
C ASP A 430 -1.32 -0.72 13.31
N ILE A 431 -1.43 -0.41 12.02
CA ILE A 431 -2.70 -0.18 11.33
C ILE A 431 -3.15 -1.39 10.51
N ASP A 432 -2.38 -2.46 10.47
CA ASP A 432 -2.70 -3.63 9.65
C ASP A 432 -3.95 -4.38 10.14
N ARG A 433 -4.24 -4.29 11.44
CA ARG A 433 -5.46 -4.85 12.04
C ARG A 433 -6.72 -4.03 11.79
N GLY A 434 -6.59 -2.87 11.15
CA GLY A 434 -7.69 -1.98 10.83
C GLY A 434 -8.16 -1.09 11.99
N ALA A 435 -9.10 -0.18 11.67
CA ALA A 435 -9.77 0.70 12.63
C ALA A 435 -11.15 0.16 12.97
N GLU A 436 -11.42 -0.05 14.26
CA GLU A 436 -12.76 -0.39 14.75
C GLU A 436 -13.67 0.84 14.73
N PRO A 437 -14.93 0.72 14.25
CA PRO A 437 -15.87 1.83 14.26
C PRO A 437 -16.33 2.18 15.70
N ASP A 438 -16.72 3.43 15.89
CA ASP A 438 -17.37 3.88 17.15
C ASP A 438 -18.82 3.38 17.22
N PHE A 439 -19.49 3.34 16.06
CA PHE A 439 -20.86 2.84 15.94
C PHE A 439 -20.93 1.82 14.80
N VAL A 440 -21.46 0.64 15.11
CA VAL A 440 -21.54 -0.47 14.13
C VAL A 440 -22.74 -0.31 13.20
N LEU A 441 -22.48 -0.35 11.89
CA LEU A 441 -23.50 -0.49 10.84
C LEU A 441 -23.35 -1.90 10.22
N PRO A 442 -24.14 -2.88 10.68
CA PRO A 442 -23.89 -4.29 10.32
C PRO A 442 -24.27 -4.65 8.87
N ARG A 443 -25.14 -3.88 8.23
CA ARG A 443 -25.65 -4.14 6.87
C ARG A 443 -25.20 -3.09 5.89
N PRO A 444 -24.70 -3.47 4.70
CA PRO A 444 -24.24 -2.53 3.67
C PRO A 444 -25.29 -1.51 3.22
N GLU A 445 -26.57 -1.86 3.22
CA GLU A 445 -27.66 -0.94 2.85
C GLU A 445 -27.75 0.29 3.77
N GLN A 446 -27.34 0.16 5.03
CA GLN A 446 -27.39 1.28 6.00
C GLN A 446 -26.44 2.42 5.66
N TYR A 447 -25.41 2.15 4.86
CA TYR A 447 -24.47 3.17 4.39
C TYR A 447 -25.09 4.07 3.32
N TYR A 448 -25.97 3.53 2.46
CA TYR A 448 -26.45 4.19 1.24
C TYR A 448 -27.86 4.73 1.32
N ASP A 449 -28.63 4.38 2.37
CA ASP A 449 -29.84 5.09 2.74
C ASP A 449 -29.47 6.40 3.44
N ARG A 450 -29.04 7.39 2.65
CA ARG A 450 -28.48 8.65 3.15
C ARG A 450 -29.49 9.44 4.01
N ALA A 451 -30.79 9.33 3.74
CA ALA A 451 -31.81 9.98 4.56
C ALA A 451 -31.86 9.37 5.97
N ALA A 452 -31.98 8.04 6.06
CA ALA A 452 -31.97 7.34 7.34
C ALA A 452 -30.62 7.49 8.08
N LEU A 453 -29.52 7.53 7.35
CA LEU A 453 -28.17 7.72 7.92
C LEU A 453 -28.02 9.14 8.47
N THR A 454 -28.52 10.18 7.78
CA THR A 454 -28.52 11.56 8.27
C THR A 454 -29.32 11.68 9.56
N ASP A 455 -30.51 11.07 9.64
CA ASP A 455 -31.32 11.05 10.86
C ASP A 455 -30.57 10.37 12.02
N TYR A 456 -29.88 9.26 11.73
CA TYR A 456 -29.05 8.55 12.71
C TYR A 456 -27.88 9.42 13.20
N ILE A 457 -27.14 10.04 12.28
CA ILE A 457 -26.02 10.96 12.60
C ILE A 457 -26.52 12.08 13.50
N ASN A 458 -27.61 12.74 13.13
CA ASN A 458 -28.18 13.81 13.95
C ASN A 458 -28.57 13.31 15.35
N SER A 459 -28.99 12.05 15.51
CA SER A 459 -29.36 11.50 16.82
C SER A 459 -28.15 11.27 17.75
N ILE A 460 -26.97 10.99 17.19
CA ILE A 460 -25.75 10.76 17.98
C ILE A 460 -24.90 12.01 18.24
N CYS A 461 -25.11 13.10 17.48
CA CYS A 461 -24.49 14.39 17.76
C CYS A 461 -24.98 15.05 19.07
N TRP A 462 -26.05 14.58 19.68
CA TRP A 462 -26.62 15.10 20.91
C TRP A 462 -26.22 14.31 22.17
N ILE A 463 -25.36 13.32 22.03
CA ILE A 463 -24.82 12.50 23.12
C ILE A 463 -23.42 12.97 23.50
#